data_15558481de6870cfe1860584dd423d53
#
_entry.id   15558481de6870cfe1860584dd423d53
#
_cell.length_a   1.000
_cell.length_b   1.000
_cell.length_c   1.000
_cell.angle_alpha   90.00
_cell.angle_beta   90.00
_cell.angle_gamma   90.00
#
_symmetry.space_group_name_H-M   'P 1'
#
loop_
_entity.id
_entity.type
_entity.pdbx_description
1 polymer ?
#
loop_
_entity_poly.entity_id
_entity_poly.type
_entity_poly.pdbx_seq_one_letter_code
_entity_poly.pdbx_strand_id
1 'polypeptide(L)'
;LLVDEFTGRAAPGRVFPGDLQAAVEAKHGLKITSRGRIMGNIALQYFLRLFPKIAGMTGTAEQSREEFDTIYGLPTVVIPTRLPCQRTDHPMEIYYNAEEKRRAVISAIKEANAISRPVLVGTESISESESLAAELEKLGISCAVLNAKNDEAEAEIISRAGEPGAVTISTNMAGRGVDIKLGGADCHAKSEVEAAGGLLVLATAMRESSRITQQLRGRAGRQGDVGESRFFTALDDDIMTKNDLRSLAGRHYPTQPVSGAIEDKSLLKEAERVQRISEGGAFDDRVNLMKYTLIGEKHRSMTFEKRTALLEGIYDSDLWQKHAPELYAQAAERFGESALQSRQNIVLAALLNEFWCDYLDYTAYLREGIHLTQIAGRDPAEEYNIACEEYYNSAAESLPERMAEKLEELMECGSLEDYKPLMPSRTYTYLLNDTGEEFKRKPILMNIFSDEPEEKPKKTGEYTSIPDDQPEEKPKKGFFAKLFGKK
;
A
#
# COMPACT_ATOMS: atom_id res chain seq x y z
N LEU A 1 15.38 10.20 -5.48
CA LEU A 1 14.93 9.25 -4.45
C LEU A 1 13.51 9.61 -4.05
N LEU A 2 12.61 8.62 -4.07
CA LEU A 2 11.28 8.77 -3.49
C LEU A 2 11.42 8.82 -1.96
N VAL A 3 10.68 9.73 -1.36
CA VAL A 3 10.56 9.82 0.09
C VAL A 3 9.11 9.48 0.42
N ASP A 4 8.91 8.51 1.29
CA ASP A 4 7.59 8.14 1.80
C ASP A 4 7.09 9.27 2.71
N GLU A 5 5.93 9.82 2.41
CA GLU A 5 5.37 10.98 3.11
C GLU A 5 5.03 10.67 4.58
N PHE A 6 4.59 9.44 4.87
CA PHE A 6 4.19 9.03 6.21
C PHE A 6 5.39 8.65 7.09
N THR A 7 6.38 7.99 6.51
CA THR A 7 7.57 7.54 7.26
C THR A 7 8.75 8.49 7.12
N GLY A 8 8.75 9.40 6.12
CA GLY A 8 9.87 10.29 5.77
C GLY A 8 11.14 9.56 5.35
N ARG A 9 11.07 8.24 5.16
CA ARG A 9 12.21 7.44 4.73
C ARG A 9 12.43 7.59 3.23
N ALA A 10 13.68 7.78 2.86
CA ALA A 10 14.07 7.58 1.47
C ALA A 10 13.91 6.09 1.14
N ALA A 11 13.17 5.79 0.08
CA ALA A 11 12.93 4.42 -0.37
C ALA A 11 13.87 4.10 -1.56
N PRO A 12 15.12 3.66 -1.30
CA PRO A 12 16.02 3.29 -2.36
C PRO A 12 15.44 2.09 -3.12
N GLY A 13 15.36 2.22 -4.43
CA GLY A 13 14.78 1.19 -5.29
C GLY A 13 13.27 1.31 -5.56
N ARG A 14 12.53 2.17 -4.86
CA ARG A 14 11.18 2.55 -5.29
C ARG A 14 11.25 3.55 -6.45
N VAL A 15 10.36 3.36 -7.41
CA VAL A 15 10.18 4.24 -8.58
C VAL A 15 8.71 4.62 -8.69
N PHE A 16 8.44 5.75 -9.31
CA PHE A 16 7.06 6.13 -9.59
C PHE A 16 6.40 5.11 -10.51
N PRO A 17 5.11 4.82 -10.31
CA PRO A 17 4.37 3.91 -11.16
C PRO A 17 4.20 4.48 -12.58
N GLY A 18 3.96 3.60 -13.52
CA GLY A 18 3.73 3.96 -14.90
C GLY A 18 4.92 4.73 -15.52
N ASP A 19 4.67 5.60 -16.48
CA ASP A 19 5.72 6.38 -17.17
C ASP A 19 6.14 7.64 -16.41
N LEU A 20 5.58 7.86 -15.20
CA LEU A 20 5.84 9.05 -14.40
C LEU A 20 7.33 9.17 -14.02
N GLN A 21 8.00 8.06 -13.69
CA GLN A 21 9.44 8.06 -13.39
C GLN A 21 10.26 8.56 -14.59
N ALA A 22 10.00 8.03 -15.78
CA ALA A 22 10.69 8.44 -17.00
C ALA A 22 10.41 9.91 -17.34
N ALA A 23 9.18 10.37 -17.15
CA ALA A 23 8.81 11.78 -17.35
C ALA A 23 9.54 12.71 -16.37
N VAL A 24 9.65 12.34 -15.10
CA VAL A 24 10.40 13.11 -14.08
C VAL A 24 11.89 13.14 -14.42
N GLU A 25 12.48 12.00 -14.79
CA GLU A 25 13.90 11.92 -15.19
C GLU A 25 14.16 12.76 -16.43
N ALA A 26 13.31 12.70 -17.45
CA ALA A 26 13.40 13.54 -18.65
C ALA A 26 13.29 15.04 -18.32
N LYS A 27 12.30 15.42 -17.47
CA LYS A 27 12.10 16.81 -17.03
C LYS A 27 13.35 17.40 -16.35
N HIS A 28 14.09 16.57 -15.62
CA HIS A 28 15.29 16.98 -14.89
C HIS A 28 16.59 16.71 -15.65
N GLY A 29 16.54 16.29 -16.91
CA GLY A 29 17.70 16.00 -17.75
C GLY A 29 18.53 14.83 -17.24
N LEU A 30 17.95 13.94 -16.47
CA LEU A 30 18.60 12.72 -15.97
C LEU A 30 18.54 11.61 -17.03
N LYS A 31 19.47 10.67 -16.93
CA LYS A 31 19.45 9.48 -17.79
C LYS A 31 18.18 8.68 -17.46
N ILE A 32 17.35 8.45 -18.45
CA ILE A 32 16.15 7.62 -18.30
C ILE A 32 16.57 6.21 -17.93
N THR A 33 16.11 5.75 -16.76
CA THR A 33 16.40 4.41 -16.27
C THR A 33 15.54 3.42 -17.05
N SER A 34 16.18 2.42 -17.69
CA SER A 34 15.44 1.36 -18.37
C SER A 34 14.67 0.56 -17.32
N ARG A 35 13.36 0.39 -17.56
CA ARG A 35 12.53 -0.45 -16.70
C ARG A 35 12.81 -1.92 -16.95
N GLY A 36 12.84 -2.70 -15.86
CA GLY A 36 12.71 -4.13 -15.93
C GLY A 36 11.31 -4.53 -16.41
N ARG A 37 11.16 -5.71 -17.04
CA ARG A 37 9.84 -6.33 -17.25
C ARG A 37 9.36 -6.95 -15.94
N ILE A 38 8.09 -6.74 -15.63
CA ILE A 38 7.45 -7.39 -14.47
C ILE A 38 7.20 -8.85 -14.83
N MET A 39 7.83 -9.77 -14.11
CA MET A 39 7.73 -11.20 -14.35
C MET A 39 6.77 -11.89 -13.38
N GLY A 40 6.48 -11.26 -12.26
CA GLY A 40 5.54 -11.78 -11.28
C GLY A 40 4.88 -10.65 -10.52
N ASN A 41 3.60 -10.81 -10.29
CA ASN A 41 2.78 -9.94 -9.47
C ASN A 41 1.80 -10.82 -8.69
N ILE A 42 1.72 -10.64 -7.38
CA ILE A 42 0.78 -11.36 -6.53
C ILE A 42 0.23 -10.42 -5.48
N ALA A 43 -1.08 -10.46 -5.26
CA ALA A 43 -1.68 -9.73 -4.16
C ALA A 43 -1.35 -10.42 -2.81
N LEU A 44 -1.19 -9.62 -1.75
CA LEU A 44 -0.85 -10.11 -0.41
C LEU A 44 -1.83 -11.19 0.06
N GLN A 45 -3.12 -11.03 -0.26
CA GLN A 45 -4.18 -11.98 0.08
C GLN A 45 -3.92 -13.37 -0.50
N TYR A 46 -3.46 -13.44 -1.75
CA TYR A 46 -3.13 -14.71 -2.41
C TYR A 46 -1.77 -15.24 -2.00
N PHE A 47 -0.80 -14.34 -1.77
CA PHE A 47 0.51 -14.74 -1.25
C PHE A 47 0.39 -15.50 0.08
N LEU A 48 -0.43 -14.99 1.00
CA LEU A 48 -0.67 -15.64 2.29
C LEU A 48 -1.36 -17.01 2.15
N ARG A 49 -2.19 -17.21 1.12
CA ARG A 49 -2.83 -18.49 0.84
C ARG A 49 -1.88 -19.59 0.32
N LEU A 50 -0.66 -19.22 -0.11
CA LEU A 50 0.35 -20.19 -0.50
C LEU A 50 0.89 -20.99 0.70
N PHE A 51 0.72 -20.50 1.92
CA PHE A 51 1.13 -21.17 3.13
C PHE A 51 0.03 -22.16 3.59
N PRO A 52 0.33 -23.45 3.74
CA PRO A 52 -0.68 -24.45 4.11
C PRO A 52 -1.24 -24.25 5.52
N LYS A 53 -0.48 -23.58 6.39
CA LYS A 53 -0.90 -23.20 7.75
C LYS A 53 -0.39 -21.82 8.08
N ILE A 54 -1.28 -20.94 8.49
CA ILE A 54 -0.94 -19.60 8.93
C ILE A 54 -1.69 -19.26 10.20
N ALA A 55 -1.02 -18.60 11.13
CA ALA A 55 -1.61 -18.08 12.35
C ALA A 55 -0.88 -16.80 12.74
N GLY A 56 -1.53 -15.95 13.52
CA GLY A 56 -0.96 -14.68 13.98
C GLY A 56 -1.45 -14.34 15.38
N MET A 57 -0.73 -13.42 16.03
CA MET A 57 -1.09 -12.89 17.34
C MET A 57 -0.99 -11.37 17.32
N THR A 58 -2.02 -10.70 17.79
CA THR A 58 -2.04 -9.24 17.94
C THR A 58 -3.04 -8.84 19.01
N GLY A 59 -2.83 -7.71 19.66
CA GLY A 59 -3.79 -7.13 20.61
C GLY A 59 -4.96 -6.40 19.94
N THR A 60 -5.03 -6.35 18.60
CA THR A 60 -6.01 -5.55 17.85
C THR A 60 -6.73 -6.32 16.74
N ALA A 61 -6.73 -7.66 16.77
CA ALA A 61 -7.39 -8.47 15.75
C ALA A 61 -8.92 -8.40 15.80
N GLU A 62 -9.49 -8.17 16.99
CA GLU A 62 -10.94 -8.24 17.19
C GLU A 62 -11.70 -7.24 16.34
N GLN A 63 -11.18 -6.02 16.18
CA GLN A 63 -11.79 -4.98 15.36
C GLN A 63 -11.80 -5.32 13.86
N SER A 64 -10.87 -6.17 13.42
CA SER A 64 -10.74 -6.62 12.02
C SER A 64 -11.18 -8.08 11.85
N ARG A 65 -11.99 -8.63 12.76
CA ARG A 65 -12.43 -10.03 12.74
C ARG A 65 -13.10 -10.40 11.41
N GLU A 66 -14.01 -9.56 10.93
CA GLU A 66 -14.73 -9.78 9.68
C GLU A 66 -13.79 -9.82 8.47
N GLU A 67 -12.79 -8.95 8.45
CA GLU A 67 -11.77 -8.93 7.42
C GLU A 67 -10.90 -10.20 7.44
N PHE A 68 -10.45 -10.63 8.62
CA PHE A 68 -9.67 -11.87 8.76
C PHE A 68 -10.44 -13.09 8.30
N ASP A 69 -11.72 -13.16 8.62
CA ASP A 69 -12.57 -14.27 8.21
C ASP A 69 -12.87 -14.23 6.70
N THR A 70 -13.32 -13.08 6.19
CA THR A 70 -13.76 -12.92 4.80
C THR A 70 -12.62 -13.05 3.79
N ILE A 71 -11.49 -12.39 4.04
CA ILE A 71 -10.38 -12.34 3.07
C ILE A 71 -9.45 -13.53 3.24
N TYR A 72 -9.15 -13.93 4.48
CA TYR A 72 -8.09 -14.90 4.78
C TYR A 72 -8.61 -16.25 5.31
N GLY A 73 -9.89 -16.35 5.68
CA GLY A 73 -10.46 -17.54 6.33
C GLY A 73 -9.87 -17.81 7.70
N LEU A 74 -9.41 -16.77 8.41
CA LEU A 74 -8.74 -16.86 9.70
C LEU A 74 -9.71 -16.50 10.84
N PRO A 75 -10.19 -17.49 11.64
CA PRO A 75 -11.05 -17.18 12.77
C PRO A 75 -10.28 -16.44 13.86
N THR A 76 -10.87 -15.36 14.38
CA THR A 76 -10.28 -14.58 15.46
C THR A 76 -10.76 -15.09 16.81
N VAL A 77 -9.82 -15.43 17.70
CA VAL A 77 -10.08 -15.89 19.06
C VAL A 77 -9.52 -14.89 20.06
N VAL A 78 -10.36 -14.41 20.97
CA VAL A 78 -9.96 -13.52 22.06
C VAL A 78 -9.42 -14.33 23.23
N ILE A 79 -8.15 -14.11 23.58
CA ILE A 79 -7.52 -14.74 24.74
C ILE A 79 -7.52 -13.73 25.89
N PRO A 80 -8.13 -14.05 27.06
CA PRO A 80 -8.15 -13.16 28.19
C PRO A 80 -6.74 -12.79 28.68
N THR A 81 -6.58 -11.56 29.16
CA THR A 81 -5.33 -11.10 29.75
C THR A 81 -5.06 -11.77 31.11
N ARG A 82 -3.79 -12.02 31.42
CA ARG A 82 -3.38 -12.63 32.71
C ARG A 82 -3.75 -11.75 33.93
N LEU A 83 -3.58 -10.45 33.80
CA LEU A 83 -3.93 -9.48 34.81
C LEU A 83 -4.97 -8.50 34.23
N PRO A 84 -5.91 -7.96 35.03
CA PRO A 84 -6.83 -6.94 34.59
C PRO A 84 -6.07 -5.70 34.09
N CYS A 85 -6.59 -5.08 33.05
CA CYS A 85 -6.05 -3.81 32.55
C CYS A 85 -6.37 -2.70 33.58
N GLN A 86 -5.33 -1.99 34.03
CA GLN A 86 -5.46 -0.84 34.95
C GLN A 86 -5.30 0.52 34.26
N ARG A 87 -5.30 0.51 32.90
CA ARG A 87 -5.23 1.73 32.10
C ARG A 87 -6.59 2.42 32.09
N THR A 88 -6.57 3.74 32.29
CA THR A 88 -7.73 4.62 32.10
C THR A 88 -7.71 5.20 30.71
N ASP A 89 -8.73 4.88 29.90
CA ASP A 89 -8.89 5.43 28.55
C ASP A 89 -9.92 6.56 28.59
N HIS A 90 -9.49 7.81 28.37
CA HIS A 90 -10.40 8.96 28.30
C HIS A 90 -11.16 8.99 26.98
N PRO A 91 -12.38 9.56 26.96
CA PRO A 91 -13.07 9.89 25.72
C PRO A 91 -12.20 10.80 24.84
N MET A 92 -12.38 10.71 23.54
CA MET A 92 -11.69 11.58 22.59
C MET A 92 -12.15 13.03 22.77
N GLU A 93 -11.20 13.96 22.82
CA GLU A 93 -11.43 15.39 22.93
C GLU A 93 -11.41 16.03 21.55
N ILE A 94 -12.49 16.73 21.20
CA ILE A 94 -12.64 17.40 19.90
C ILE A 94 -12.43 18.90 20.09
N TYR A 95 -11.57 19.49 19.25
CA TYR A 95 -11.26 20.90 19.23
C TYR A 95 -11.73 21.56 17.95
N TYR A 96 -12.00 22.86 18.00
CA TYR A 96 -12.50 23.59 16.84
C TYR A 96 -11.48 23.63 15.68
N ASN A 97 -10.20 23.78 16.00
CA ASN A 97 -9.11 23.80 15.03
C ASN A 97 -7.81 23.18 15.58
N ALA A 98 -6.85 22.97 14.69
CA ALA A 98 -5.55 22.38 15.01
C ALA A 98 -4.75 23.21 16.04
N GLU A 99 -4.92 24.54 16.10
CA GLU A 99 -4.21 25.40 17.04
C GLU A 99 -4.71 25.20 18.47
N GLU A 100 -6.03 25.16 18.70
CA GLU A 100 -6.62 24.88 20.01
C GLU A 100 -6.25 23.46 20.48
N LYS A 101 -6.34 22.47 19.59
CA LYS A 101 -5.88 21.09 19.84
C LYS A 101 -4.41 21.08 20.30
N ARG A 102 -3.53 21.76 19.58
CA ARG A 102 -2.10 21.81 19.90
C ARG A 102 -1.84 22.42 21.27
N ARG A 103 -2.55 23.51 21.64
CA ARG A 103 -2.46 24.11 22.97
C ARG A 103 -2.84 23.13 24.07
N ALA A 104 -3.90 22.34 23.84
CA ALA A 104 -4.37 21.34 24.80
C ALA A 104 -3.36 20.19 24.96
N VAL A 105 -2.76 19.71 23.88
CA VAL A 105 -1.70 18.69 23.91
C VAL A 105 -0.51 19.18 24.72
N ILE A 106 -0.04 20.41 24.49
CA ILE A 106 1.07 21.02 25.23
C ILE A 106 0.73 21.20 26.70
N SER A 107 -0.51 21.60 27.04
CA SER A 107 -0.95 21.70 28.43
C SER A 107 -0.90 20.34 29.13
N ALA A 108 -1.41 19.29 28.51
CA ALA A 108 -1.37 17.93 29.04
C ALA A 108 0.08 17.43 29.28
N ILE A 109 1.00 17.74 28.35
CA ILE A 109 2.42 17.40 28.50
C ILE A 109 3.03 18.16 29.70
N LYS A 110 2.74 19.46 29.84
CA LYS A 110 3.24 20.28 30.97
C LYS A 110 2.75 19.77 32.33
N GLU A 111 1.46 19.45 32.42
CA GLU A 111 0.85 18.92 33.64
C GLU A 111 1.51 17.60 34.04
N ALA A 112 1.71 16.69 33.12
CA ALA A 112 2.36 15.41 33.37
C ALA A 112 3.86 15.58 33.73
N ASN A 113 4.58 16.45 33.02
CA ASN A 113 5.99 16.71 33.30
C ASN A 113 6.22 17.35 34.69
N ALA A 114 5.29 18.20 35.13
CA ALA A 114 5.35 18.84 36.47
C ALA A 114 5.32 17.82 37.64
N ILE A 115 4.74 16.64 37.44
CA ILE A 115 4.70 15.54 38.41
C ILE A 115 5.66 14.39 38.05
N SER A 116 6.65 14.65 37.18
CA SER A 116 7.61 13.66 36.69
C SER A 116 6.97 12.42 36.06
N ARG A 117 5.76 12.54 35.51
CA ARG A 117 5.06 11.44 34.78
C ARG A 117 5.62 11.26 33.38
N PRO A 118 5.98 10.04 32.96
CA PRO A 118 6.41 9.79 31.58
C PRO A 118 5.26 9.98 30.59
N VAL A 119 5.56 10.59 29.43
CA VAL A 119 4.59 10.89 28.37
C VAL A 119 5.07 10.34 27.04
N LEU A 120 4.21 9.60 26.35
CA LEU A 120 4.39 9.20 24.96
C LEU A 120 3.37 9.93 24.08
N VAL A 121 3.84 10.73 23.13
CA VAL A 121 2.98 11.46 22.20
C VAL A 121 3.03 10.81 20.82
N GLY A 122 1.89 10.35 20.33
CA GLY A 122 1.73 9.83 18.97
C GLY A 122 1.29 10.95 18.02
N THR A 123 2.14 11.35 17.07
CA THR A 123 1.85 12.38 16.07
C THR A 123 1.50 11.76 14.71
N GLU A 124 0.87 12.54 13.82
CA GLU A 124 0.44 12.10 12.51
C GLU A 124 1.56 12.07 11.47
N SER A 125 2.45 13.05 11.53
CA SER A 125 3.53 13.21 10.58
C SER A 125 4.86 13.54 11.27
N ILE A 126 5.95 13.39 10.51
CA ILE A 126 7.29 13.79 10.98
C ILE A 126 7.34 15.30 11.19
N SER A 127 6.75 16.08 10.28
CA SER A 127 6.71 17.53 10.40
C SER A 127 6.01 17.99 11.67
N GLU A 128 4.90 17.33 12.04
CA GLU A 128 4.20 17.61 13.30
C GLU A 128 5.07 17.26 14.49
N SER A 129 5.77 16.10 14.48
CA SER A 129 6.64 15.68 15.58
C SER A 129 7.81 16.64 15.80
N GLU A 130 8.46 17.09 14.74
CA GLU A 130 9.57 18.07 14.80
C GLU A 130 9.09 19.44 15.25
N SER A 131 7.92 19.88 14.76
CA SER A 131 7.30 21.16 15.18
C SER A 131 6.89 21.16 16.66
N LEU A 132 6.30 20.07 17.14
CA LEU A 132 5.92 19.93 18.55
C LEU A 132 7.15 19.89 19.46
N ALA A 133 8.20 19.18 19.06
CA ALA A 133 9.46 19.11 19.80
C ALA A 133 10.08 20.51 19.96
N ALA A 134 10.21 21.26 18.85
CA ALA A 134 10.76 22.61 18.87
C ALA A 134 9.96 23.59 19.78
N GLU A 135 8.67 23.37 19.91
CA GLU A 135 7.82 24.18 20.79
C GLU A 135 7.99 23.79 22.26
N LEU A 136 8.11 22.51 22.57
CA LEU A 136 8.39 22.02 23.92
C LEU A 136 9.78 22.45 24.43
N GLU A 137 10.79 22.44 23.56
CA GLU A 137 12.12 22.95 23.89
C GLU A 137 12.10 24.44 24.26
N LYS A 138 11.33 25.28 23.53
CA LYS A 138 11.15 26.70 23.87
C LYS A 138 10.50 26.90 25.26
N LEU A 139 9.72 25.91 25.70
CA LEU A 139 9.07 25.89 27.01
C LEU A 139 9.94 25.26 28.10
N GLY A 140 11.18 24.85 27.76
CA GLY A 140 12.11 24.22 28.69
C GLY A 140 11.85 22.74 28.97
N ILE A 141 11.01 22.09 28.19
CA ILE A 141 10.70 20.67 28.31
C ILE A 141 11.57 19.89 27.32
N SER A 142 12.52 19.10 27.83
CA SER A 142 13.33 18.20 27.00
C SER A 142 12.50 17.04 26.51
N CYS A 143 12.60 16.72 25.23
CA CYS A 143 11.89 15.60 24.64
C CYS A 143 12.78 14.81 23.66
N ALA A 144 12.50 13.51 23.54
CA ALA A 144 13.11 12.64 22.57
C ALA A 144 12.15 12.44 21.37
N VAL A 145 12.64 12.56 20.15
CA VAL A 145 11.84 12.37 18.94
C VAL A 145 12.19 11.06 18.26
N LEU A 146 11.21 10.19 18.17
CA LEU A 146 11.25 8.93 17.41
C LEU A 146 10.60 9.13 16.06
N ASN A 147 11.40 9.28 15.04
CA ASN A 147 10.95 9.30 13.67
C ASN A 147 11.83 8.38 12.82
N ALA A 148 11.37 8.06 11.62
CA ALA A 148 12.05 7.15 10.71
C ALA A 148 13.45 7.62 10.23
N LYS A 149 13.91 8.80 10.66
CA LYS A 149 15.25 9.30 10.36
C LYS A 149 16.31 8.74 11.31
N ASN A 150 15.92 8.20 12.48
CA ASN A 150 16.79 7.83 13.60
C ASN A 150 16.66 6.36 14.02
N ASP A 151 16.58 5.43 13.08
CA ASP A 151 16.35 3.99 13.34
C ASP A 151 17.35 3.36 14.34
N GLU A 152 18.62 3.73 14.30
CA GLU A 152 19.66 3.15 15.15
C GLU A 152 19.49 3.53 16.64
N ALA A 153 18.95 4.70 16.92
CA ALA A 153 18.68 5.19 18.27
C ALA A 153 17.30 4.78 18.81
N GLU A 154 16.44 4.17 17.99
CA GLU A 154 15.04 3.88 18.35
C GLU A 154 14.92 3.02 19.61
N ALA A 155 15.68 1.93 19.70
CA ALA A 155 15.64 1.01 20.82
C ALA A 155 16.10 1.69 22.13
N GLU A 156 17.13 2.54 22.06
CA GLU A 156 17.65 3.29 23.20
C GLU A 156 16.63 4.31 23.71
N ILE A 157 16.05 5.11 22.80
CA ILE A 157 15.04 6.11 23.16
C ILE A 157 13.82 5.45 23.82
N ILE A 158 13.35 4.31 23.26
CA ILE A 158 12.20 3.59 23.80
C ILE A 158 12.51 3.00 25.18
N SER A 159 13.73 2.51 25.40
CA SER A 159 14.13 1.96 26.70
C SER A 159 14.06 3.01 27.82
N ARG A 160 14.23 4.28 27.48
CA ARG A 160 14.17 5.43 28.39
C ARG A 160 12.80 6.09 28.45
N ALA A 161 11.88 5.79 27.53
CA ALA A 161 10.57 6.43 27.45
C ALA A 161 9.68 6.22 28.67
N GLY A 162 9.99 5.23 29.53
CA GLY A 162 9.31 4.99 30.81
C GLY A 162 10.00 5.59 32.02
N GLU A 163 11.10 6.33 31.89
CA GLU A 163 11.79 7.02 32.99
C GLU A 163 10.93 8.18 33.55
N PRO A 164 11.07 8.53 34.84
CA PRO A 164 10.35 9.67 35.39
C PRO A 164 10.57 10.95 34.57
N GLY A 165 9.49 11.63 34.22
CA GLY A 165 9.51 12.88 33.46
C GLY A 165 9.94 12.79 32.02
N ALA A 166 10.19 11.59 31.48
CA ALA A 166 10.54 11.40 30.08
C ALA A 166 9.38 11.84 29.17
N VAL A 167 9.68 12.67 28.15
CA VAL A 167 8.73 13.04 27.10
C VAL A 167 9.25 12.49 25.78
N THR A 168 8.49 11.57 25.20
CA THR A 168 8.85 10.94 23.94
C THR A 168 7.78 11.25 22.90
N ILE A 169 8.18 11.83 21.77
CA ILE A 169 7.31 12.10 20.63
C ILE A 169 7.60 11.06 19.56
N SER A 170 6.59 10.37 19.09
CA SER A 170 6.74 9.27 18.13
C SER A 170 5.76 9.43 16.98
N THR A 171 6.21 9.24 15.74
CA THR A 171 5.28 8.91 14.65
C THR A 171 4.71 7.52 14.88
N ASN A 172 3.52 7.23 14.40
CA ASN A 172 2.70 6.07 14.79
C ASN A 172 3.37 4.71 14.79
N MET A 173 4.33 4.49 13.92
CA MET A 173 4.92 3.17 13.71
C MET A 173 6.26 3.01 14.42
N ALA A 174 6.83 4.08 14.95
CA ALA A 174 8.09 4.00 15.67
C ALA A 174 7.92 3.23 16.99
N GLY A 175 8.91 2.44 17.33
CA GLY A 175 8.91 1.61 18.54
C GLY A 175 8.00 0.38 18.50
N ARG A 176 7.46 -0.02 17.35
CA ARG A 176 6.66 -1.25 17.25
C ARG A 176 7.50 -2.47 17.59
N GLY A 177 6.97 -3.34 18.47
CA GLY A 177 7.66 -4.55 18.90
C GLY A 177 8.57 -4.37 20.13
N VAL A 178 8.84 -3.13 20.55
CA VAL A 178 9.63 -2.85 21.76
C VAL A 178 8.70 -2.48 22.92
N ASP A 179 9.00 -2.99 24.10
CA ASP A 179 8.25 -2.71 25.34
C ASP A 179 8.77 -1.47 26.05
N ILE A 180 7.84 -0.61 26.51
CA ILE A 180 8.16 0.55 27.37
C ILE A 180 7.98 0.11 28.81
N LYS A 181 9.10 -0.04 29.51
CA LYS A 181 9.11 -0.43 30.92
C LYS A 181 9.00 0.79 31.82
N LEU A 182 8.05 0.79 32.73
CA LEU A 182 7.92 1.86 33.73
C LEU A 182 9.16 1.92 34.62
N GLY A 183 9.71 3.13 34.81
CA GLY A 183 10.93 3.37 35.56
C GLY A 183 12.22 3.14 34.79
N GLY A 184 12.14 3.00 33.44
CA GLY A 184 13.30 2.79 32.56
C GLY A 184 13.69 1.31 32.37
N ALA A 185 14.78 1.06 31.65
CA ALA A 185 15.22 -0.28 31.26
C ALA A 185 15.36 -1.23 32.48
N ASP A 186 15.87 -0.76 33.57
CA ASP A 186 16.13 -1.52 34.81
C ASP A 186 14.99 -1.45 35.83
N CYS A 187 13.90 -0.74 35.51
CA CYS A 187 12.70 -0.58 36.34
C CYS A 187 13.00 0.02 37.74
N HIS A 188 14.10 0.72 37.96
CA HIS A 188 14.51 1.23 39.27
C HIS A 188 13.50 2.25 39.84
N ALA A 189 12.93 3.11 39.00
CA ALA A 189 11.96 4.13 39.37
C ALA A 189 10.49 3.70 39.15
N LYS A 190 10.22 2.39 39.04
CA LYS A 190 8.87 1.91 38.68
C LYS A 190 7.80 2.40 39.68
N SER A 191 8.06 2.28 40.97
CA SER A 191 7.10 2.71 42.00
C SER A 191 6.81 4.21 41.99
N GLU A 192 7.80 5.03 41.63
CA GLU A 192 7.63 6.49 41.49
C GLU A 192 6.72 6.81 40.29
N VAL A 193 6.97 6.15 39.13
CA VAL A 193 6.17 6.32 37.94
C VAL A 193 4.74 5.80 38.13
N GLU A 194 4.55 4.67 38.82
CA GLU A 194 3.22 4.16 39.20
C GLU A 194 2.46 5.13 40.09
N ALA A 195 3.13 5.74 41.08
CA ALA A 195 2.53 6.76 41.96
C ALA A 195 2.14 8.03 41.19
N ALA A 196 2.87 8.38 40.12
CA ALA A 196 2.54 9.47 39.19
C ALA A 196 1.41 9.13 38.23
N GLY A 197 0.88 7.89 38.22
CA GLY A 197 -0.20 7.44 37.37
C GLY A 197 0.25 6.64 36.15
N GLY A 198 1.51 6.16 36.11
CA GLY A 198 2.07 5.35 35.03
C GLY A 198 2.31 6.13 33.71
N LEU A 199 2.49 5.43 32.62
CA LEU A 199 2.71 6.06 31.32
C LEU A 199 1.44 6.76 30.81
N LEU A 200 1.57 8.05 30.48
CA LEU A 200 0.53 8.82 29.79
C LEU A 200 0.75 8.74 28.28
N VAL A 201 -0.22 8.23 27.56
CA VAL A 201 -0.22 8.18 26.08
C VAL A 201 -1.15 9.27 25.54
N LEU A 202 -0.60 10.14 24.71
CA LEU A 202 -1.34 11.19 24.00
C LEU A 202 -1.33 10.92 22.52
N ALA A 203 -2.45 11.12 21.83
CA ALA A 203 -2.52 11.12 20.37
C ALA A 203 -2.98 12.50 19.88
N THR A 204 -2.31 13.04 18.86
CA THR A 204 -2.60 14.37 18.32
C THR A 204 -3.59 14.36 17.17
N ALA A 205 -4.02 13.18 16.73
CA ALA A 205 -5.04 13.04 15.68
C ALA A 205 -5.80 11.73 15.82
N MET A 206 -7.05 11.74 15.37
CA MET A 206 -7.83 10.54 15.12
C MET A 206 -7.32 9.85 13.88
N ARG A 207 -7.17 8.54 13.93
CA ARG A 207 -6.66 7.74 12.82
C ARG A 207 -7.78 7.14 11.98
N GLU A 208 -7.49 6.89 10.70
CA GLU A 208 -8.43 6.21 9.81
C GLU A 208 -8.79 4.80 10.31
N SER A 209 -7.88 4.14 11.02
CA SER A 209 -8.12 2.82 11.60
C SER A 209 -8.10 2.84 13.12
N SER A 210 -9.17 2.32 13.75
CA SER A 210 -9.28 2.12 15.19
C SER A 210 -8.19 1.18 15.71
N ARG A 211 -7.70 0.25 14.89
CA ARG A 211 -6.59 -0.63 15.21
C ARG A 211 -5.32 0.16 15.54
N ILE A 212 -5.00 1.20 14.78
CA ILE A 212 -3.83 2.07 15.04
C ILE A 212 -4.01 2.81 16.35
N THR A 213 -5.22 3.33 16.60
CA THR A 213 -5.60 3.94 17.88
C THR A 213 -5.36 2.98 19.06
N GLN A 214 -5.82 1.73 18.94
CA GLN A 214 -5.63 0.71 19.98
C GLN A 214 -4.16 0.30 20.16
N GLN A 215 -3.37 0.24 19.08
CA GLN A 215 -1.94 -0.03 19.18
C GLN A 215 -1.19 1.06 19.95
N LEU A 216 -1.60 2.32 19.78
CA LEU A 216 -1.02 3.43 20.54
C LEU A 216 -1.47 3.38 22.02
N ARG A 217 -2.77 3.20 22.29
CA ARG A 217 -3.28 2.97 23.67
C ARG A 217 -2.57 1.82 24.36
N GLY A 218 -2.34 0.73 23.63
CA GLY A 218 -1.65 -0.47 24.11
C GLY A 218 -0.17 -0.27 24.45
N ARG A 219 0.37 0.94 24.32
CA ARG A 219 1.69 1.28 24.85
C ARG A 219 1.67 1.48 26.36
N ALA A 220 0.56 1.93 26.92
CA ALA A 220 0.35 2.07 28.36
C ALA A 220 -0.48 0.89 28.93
N GLY A 221 -0.40 0.68 30.23
CA GLY A 221 -1.20 -0.31 30.96
C GLY A 221 -0.85 -1.76 30.63
N ARG A 222 0.41 -2.07 30.35
CA ARG A 222 0.91 -3.41 30.02
C ARG A 222 1.12 -4.22 31.28
N GLN A 223 0.90 -5.53 31.18
CA GLN A 223 1.18 -6.50 32.25
C GLN A 223 0.53 -6.16 33.62
N GLY A 224 -0.59 -5.42 33.62
CA GLY A 224 -1.25 -4.97 34.84
C GLY A 224 -0.70 -3.67 35.43
N ASP A 225 0.20 -2.97 34.72
CA ASP A 225 0.68 -1.65 35.12
C ASP A 225 -0.44 -0.61 34.96
N VAL A 226 -0.36 0.45 35.79
CA VAL A 226 -1.23 1.63 35.67
C VAL A 226 -0.81 2.46 34.44
N GLY A 227 -1.76 3.20 33.88
CA GLY A 227 -1.48 4.07 32.73
C GLY A 227 -2.72 4.83 32.30
N GLU A 228 -2.57 5.70 31.33
CA GLU A 228 -3.65 6.56 30.87
C GLU A 228 -3.49 6.85 29.38
N SER A 229 -4.62 7.01 28.67
CA SER A 229 -4.61 7.46 27.28
C SER A 229 -5.60 8.60 27.08
N ARG A 230 -5.15 9.65 26.35
CA ARG A 230 -5.97 10.79 25.92
C ARG A 230 -5.75 11.03 24.44
N PHE A 231 -6.84 11.26 23.72
CA PHE A 231 -6.84 11.44 22.28
C PHE A 231 -7.44 12.80 21.93
N PHE A 232 -6.71 13.57 21.14
CA PHE A 232 -7.07 14.91 20.72
C PHE A 232 -7.29 14.90 19.21
N THR A 233 -8.38 15.51 18.76
CA THR A 233 -8.67 15.70 17.33
C THR A 233 -9.25 17.09 17.12
N ALA A 234 -9.14 17.61 15.90
CA ALA A 234 -9.71 18.89 15.51
C ALA A 234 -10.68 18.71 14.34
N LEU A 235 -11.64 19.63 14.22
CA LEU A 235 -12.62 19.59 13.13
C LEU A 235 -11.99 19.80 11.74
N ASP A 236 -10.82 20.42 11.70
CA ASP A 236 -10.02 20.66 10.49
C ASP A 236 -8.94 19.57 10.25
N ASP A 237 -8.89 18.50 11.06
CA ASP A 237 -8.02 17.36 10.78
C ASP A 237 -8.45 16.65 9.48
N ASP A 238 -7.47 16.12 8.76
CA ASP A 238 -7.65 15.49 7.44
C ASP A 238 -8.77 14.44 7.40
N ILE A 239 -8.84 13.56 8.42
CA ILE A 239 -9.88 12.52 8.47
C ILE A 239 -11.28 13.11 8.56
N MET A 240 -11.44 14.24 9.26
CA MET A 240 -12.72 14.91 9.46
C MET A 240 -13.15 15.64 8.17
N THR A 241 -12.20 16.28 7.50
CA THR A 241 -12.47 17.02 6.25
C THR A 241 -12.68 16.09 5.06
N LYS A 242 -11.88 15.04 4.90
CA LYS A 242 -12.02 14.05 3.81
C LYS A 242 -13.36 13.30 3.84
N ASN A 243 -13.93 13.09 5.03
CA ASN A 243 -15.20 12.38 5.21
C ASN A 243 -16.38 13.33 5.44
N ASP A 244 -16.22 14.62 5.19
CA ASP A 244 -17.27 15.64 5.32
C ASP A 244 -18.02 15.57 6.67
N LEU A 245 -17.26 15.58 7.78
CA LEU A 245 -17.85 15.57 9.14
C LEU A 245 -18.90 16.67 9.30
N ARG A 246 -18.71 17.83 8.67
CA ARG A 246 -19.66 18.95 8.74
C ARG A 246 -21.04 18.55 8.24
N SER A 247 -21.13 17.85 7.12
CA SER A 247 -22.39 17.34 6.58
C SER A 247 -23.00 16.29 7.50
N LEU A 248 -22.19 15.35 8.01
CA LEU A 248 -22.66 14.28 8.89
C LEU A 248 -23.14 14.82 10.25
N ALA A 249 -22.39 15.73 10.84
CA ALA A 249 -22.71 16.33 12.14
C ALA A 249 -23.89 17.32 12.05
N GLY A 250 -24.13 17.94 10.89
CA GLY A 250 -25.25 18.83 10.64
C GLY A 250 -25.35 19.96 11.70
N ARG A 251 -26.48 20.01 12.43
CA ARG A 251 -26.73 21.01 13.48
C ARG A 251 -25.78 20.95 14.68
N HIS A 252 -25.10 19.83 14.88
CA HIS A 252 -24.12 19.63 15.96
C HIS A 252 -22.73 20.16 15.60
N TYR A 253 -22.51 20.54 14.32
CA TYR A 253 -21.25 21.11 13.89
C TYR A 253 -21.19 22.58 14.30
N PRO A 254 -20.19 23.02 15.10
CA PRO A 254 -20.05 24.40 15.50
C PRO A 254 -19.82 25.33 14.30
N THR A 255 -20.63 26.39 14.21
CA THR A 255 -20.51 27.40 13.14
C THR A 255 -19.56 28.54 13.51
N GLN A 256 -19.17 28.64 14.78
CA GLN A 256 -18.26 29.65 15.31
C GLN A 256 -17.14 28.98 16.11
N PRO A 257 -15.95 29.60 16.16
CA PRO A 257 -14.84 29.12 16.97
C PRO A 257 -15.25 28.96 18.44
N VAL A 258 -14.91 27.81 19.02
CA VAL A 258 -15.10 27.48 20.43
C VAL A 258 -13.72 27.33 21.05
N SER A 259 -13.48 27.98 22.19
CA SER A 259 -12.24 27.81 22.95
C SER A 259 -12.33 26.57 23.83
N GLY A 260 -11.27 25.77 23.84
CA GLY A 260 -11.22 24.50 24.58
C GLY A 260 -11.91 23.33 23.86
N ALA A 261 -12.05 22.20 24.56
CA ALA A 261 -12.71 21.02 24.04
C ALA A 261 -14.22 21.25 23.85
N ILE A 262 -14.75 20.73 22.75
CA ILE A 262 -16.18 20.81 22.44
C ILE A 262 -16.91 19.71 23.22
N GLU A 263 -17.71 20.08 24.18
CA GLU A 263 -18.49 19.15 25.01
C GLU A 263 -19.83 18.76 24.37
N ASP A 264 -19.79 18.21 23.16
CA ASP A 264 -20.98 17.70 22.47
C ASP A 264 -20.87 16.20 22.21
N LYS A 265 -21.65 15.40 22.95
CA LYS A 265 -21.68 13.95 22.81
C LYS A 265 -22.20 13.48 21.43
N SER A 266 -23.00 14.29 20.75
CA SER A 266 -23.51 13.96 19.42
C SER A 266 -22.41 14.15 18.38
N LEU A 267 -21.62 15.22 18.51
CA LEU A 267 -20.46 15.44 17.67
C LEU A 267 -19.40 14.33 17.83
N LEU A 268 -19.16 13.89 19.05
CA LEU A 268 -18.26 12.76 19.32
C LEU A 268 -18.72 11.48 18.61
N LYS A 269 -20.01 11.17 18.68
CA LYS A 269 -20.58 10.01 17.95
C LYS A 269 -20.43 10.11 16.43
N GLU A 270 -20.59 11.32 15.86
CA GLU A 270 -20.38 11.52 14.43
C GLU A 270 -18.89 11.44 14.07
N ALA A 271 -17.97 11.91 14.90
CA ALA A 271 -16.54 11.72 14.70
C ALA A 271 -16.16 10.22 14.69
N GLU A 272 -16.67 9.44 15.65
CA GLU A 272 -16.52 7.98 15.66
C GLU A 272 -17.15 7.31 14.43
N ARG A 273 -18.25 7.87 13.92
CA ARG A 273 -18.90 7.40 12.68
C ARG A 273 -18.00 7.66 11.47
N VAL A 274 -17.34 8.81 11.39
CA VAL A 274 -16.34 9.12 10.35
C VAL A 274 -15.24 8.06 10.32
N GLN A 275 -14.71 7.66 11.47
CA GLN A 275 -13.69 6.60 11.53
C GLN A 275 -14.23 5.27 10.98
N ARG A 276 -15.45 4.87 11.37
CA ARG A 276 -16.06 3.64 10.85
C ARG A 276 -16.32 3.69 9.34
N ILE A 277 -16.70 4.85 8.79
CA ILE A 277 -16.86 5.04 7.34
C ILE A 277 -15.52 4.86 6.63
N SER A 278 -14.46 5.48 7.17
CA SER A 278 -13.10 5.35 6.61
C SER A 278 -12.59 3.90 6.65
N GLU A 279 -12.79 3.20 7.77
CA GLU A 279 -12.44 1.77 7.91
C GLU A 279 -13.23 0.89 6.94
N GLY A 280 -14.55 1.13 6.82
CA GLY A 280 -15.42 0.40 5.89
C GLY A 280 -14.98 0.59 4.44
N GLY A 281 -14.70 1.84 4.04
CA GLY A 281 -14.18 2.14 2.70
C GLY A 281 -12.85 1.41 2.41
N ALA A 282 -11.92 1.39 3.37
CA ALA A 282 -10.67 0.67 3.22
C ALA A 282 -10.86 -0.87 3.15
N PHE A 283 -11.84 -1.42 3.87
CA PHE A 283 -12.22 -2.83 3.75
C PHE A 283 -12.80 -3.14 2.37
N ASP A 284 -13.76 -2.32 1.89
CA ASP A 284 -14.34 -2.46 0.57
C ASP A 284 -13.30 -2.38 -0.54
N ASP A 285 -12.33 -1.47 -0.43
CA ASP A 285 -11.20 -1.37 -1.36
C ASP A 285 -10.39 -2.68 -1.42
N ARG A 286 -10.11 -3.32 -0.27
CA ARG A 286 -9.39 -4.60 -0.23
C ARG A 286 -10.21 -5.76 -0.80
N VAL A 287 -11.52 -5.79 -0.55
CA VAL A 287 -12.43 -6.77 -1.15
C VAL A 287 -12.51 -6.60 -2.67
N ASN A 288 -12.60 -5.36 -3.13
CA ASN A 288 -12.60 -5.06 -4.56
C ASN A 288 -11.28 -5.42 -5.22
N LEU A 289 -10.13 -5.11 -4.60
CA LEU A 289 -8.83 -5.55 -5.08
C LEU A 289 -8.78 -7.08 -5.26
N MET A 290 -9.33 -7.82 -4.31
CA MET A 290 -9.40 -9.28 -4.41
C MET A 290 -10.22 -9.74 -5.63
N LYS A 291 -11.34 -9.07 -5.96
CA LYS A 291 -12.15 -9.39 -7.16
C LYS A 291 -11.36 -9.19 -8.46
N TYR A 292 -10.60 -8.08 -8.56
CA TYR A 292 -9.76 -7.80 -9.74
C TYR A 292 -8.56 -8.73 -9.85
N THR A 293 -8.02 -9.20 -8.72
CA THR A 293 -6.82 -10.04 -8.73
C THR A 293 -7.11 -11.54 -8.87
N LEU A 294 -8.35 -11.97 -8.65
CA LEU A 294 -8.74 -13.37 -8.70
C LEU A 294 -8.44 -14.02 -10.06
N ILE A 295 -8.82 -13.36 -11.16
CA ILE A 295 -8.59 -13.89 -12.51
C ILE A 295 -7.10 -13.99 -12.83
N GLY A 296 -6.33 -12.95 -12.44
CA GLY A 296 -4.88 -12.95 -12.61
C GLY A 296 -4.20 -14.09 -11.85
N GLU A 297 -4.67 -14.40 -10.64
CA GLU A 297 -4.14 -15.52 -9.84
C GLU A 297 -4.47 -16.88 -10.45
N LYS A 298 -5.68 -17.07 -10.99
CA LYS A 298 -6.05 -18.25 -11.75
C LYS A 298 -5.09 -18.47 -12.94
N HIS A 299 -4.88 -17.43 -13.75
CA HIS A 299 -3.99 -17.49 -14.91
C HIS A 299 -2.53 -17.67 -14.52
N ARG A 300 -2.10 -17.07 -13.41
CA ARG A 300 -0.75 -17.25 -12.86
C ARG A 300 -0.52 -18.71 -12.50
N SER A 301 -1.43 -19.33 -11.75
CA SER A 301 -1.31 -20.74 -11.36
C SER A 301 -1.20 -21.64 -12.57
N MET A 302 -2.09 -21.49 -13.55
CA MET A 302 -2.09 -22.30 -14.78
C MET A 302 -0.78 -22.17 -15.57
N THR A 303 -0.28 -20.93 -15.70
CA THR A 303 0.96 -20.66 -16.46
C THR A 303 2.19 -21.18 -15.74
N PHE A 304 2.29 -20.95 -14.43
CA PHE A 304 3.45 -21.35 -13.66
C PHE A 304 3.50 -22.83 -13.37
N GLU A 305 2.36 -23.51 -13.19
CA GLU A 305 2.30 -24.97 -13.09
C GLU A 305 2.86 -25.63 -14.36
N LYS A 306 2.40 -25.19 -15.53
CA LYS A 306 2.91 -25.69 -16.81
C LYS A 306 4.40 -25.42 -16.98
N ARG A 307 4.84 -24.20 -16.67
CA ARG A 307 6.25 -23.80 -16.74
C ARG A 307 7.13 -24.64 -15.79
N THR A 308 6.68 -24.85 -14.56
CA THR A 308 7.41 -25.64 -13.58
C THR A 308 7.51 -27.09 -14.02
N ALA A 309 6.42 -27.70 -14.48
CA ALA A 309 6.41 -29.07 -15.00
C ALA A 309 7.39 -29.28 -16.17
N LEU A 310 7.52 -28.27 -17.06
CA LEU A 310 8.53 -28.29 -18.13
C LEU A 310 9.97 -28.24 -17.59
N LEU A 311 10.23 -27.38 -16.62
CA LEU A 311 11.57 -27.19 -16.06
C LEU A 311 12.02 -28.37 -15.19
N GLU A 312 11.07 -29.03 -14.52
CA GLU A 312 11.32 -30.24 -13.70
C GLU A 312 11.34 -31.54 -14.51
N GLY A 313 11.06 -31.46 -15.83
CA GLY A 313 11.02 -32.64 -16.70
C GLY A 313 9.85 -33.58 -16.43
N ILE A 314 8.78 -33.05 -15.75
CA ILE A 314 7.53 -33.81 -15.49
C ILE A 314 6.65 -33.85 -16.74
N TYR A 315 6.74 -32.82 -17.58
CA TYR A 315 5.99 -32.67 -18.81
C TYR A 315 6.92 -32.35 -19.98
N ASP A 316 6.74 -33.09 -21.05
CA ASP A 316 7.42 -32.86 -22.33
C ASP A 316 6.45 -32.26 -23.35
N SER A 317 6.84 -31.16 -23.98
CA SER A 317 6.06 -30.51 -24.99
C SER A 317 6.07 -31.35 -26.30
N ASP A 318 4.95 -31.44 -26.98
CA ASP A 318 4.79 -32.07 -28.28
C ASP A 318 4.30 -31.10 -29.38
N LEU A 319 4.44 -29.79 -29.10
CA LEU A 319 3.91 -28.75 -29.98
C LEU A 319 4.61 -28.71 -31.33
N TRP A 320 5.92 -28.95 -31.39
CA TRP A 320 6.62 -29.02 -32.69
C TRP A 320 6.19 -30.23 -33.52
N GLN A 321 6.03 -31.39 -32.88
CA GLN A 321 5.56 -32.61 -33.54
C GLN A 321 4.15 -32.45 -34.09
N LYS A 322 3.27 -31.73 -33.38
CA LYS A 322 1.88 -31.52 -33.76
C LYS A 322 1.67 -30.45 -34.83
N HIS A 323 2.39 -29.34 -34.72
CA HIS A 323 2.13 -28.13 -35.52
C HIS A 323 3.15 -27.89 -36.63
N ALA A 324 4.32 -28.53 -36.60
CA ALA A 324 5.34 -28.45 -37.63
C ALA A 324 6.02 -29.82 -37.85
N PRO A 325 5.27 -30.91 -38.17
CA PRO A 325 5.80 -32.28 -38.17
C PRO A 325 6.93 -32.51 -39.17
N GLU A 326 6.85 -31.93 -40.37
CA GLU A 326 7.88 -32.09 -41.41
C GLU A 326 9.18 -31.39 -40.97
N LEU A 327 9.10 -30.20 -40.46
CA LEU A 327 10.25 -29.43 -39.97
C LEU A 327 10.86 -30.08 -38.73
N TYR A 328 10.03 -30.63 -37.85
CA TYR A 328 10.48 -31.38 -36.69
C TYR A 328 11.27 -32.63 -37.09
N ALA A 329 10.79 -33.38 -38.06
CA ALA A 329 11.50 -34.58 -38.56
C ALA A 329 12.90 -34.23 -39.10
N GLN A 330 13.02 -33.14 -39.88
CA GLN A 330 14.30 -32.67 -40.38
C GLN A 330 15.22 -32.19 -39.24
N ALA A 331 14.67 -31.50 -38.25
CA ALA A 331 15.41 -31.05 -37.08
C ALA A 331 15.89 -32.24 -36.21
N ALA A 332 15.05 -33.26 -36.06
CA ALA A 332 15.39 -34.46 -35.29
C ALA A 332 16.49 -35.27 -35.94
N GLU A 333 16.49 -35.38 -37.29
CA GLU A 333 17.57 -35.98 -38.07
C GLU A 333 18.90 -35.22 -37.90
N ARG A 334 18.82 -33.88 -37.89
CA ARG A 334 20.00 -33.01 -37.82
C ARG A 334 20.58 -32.91 -36.41
N PHE A 335 19.79 -32.77 -35.38
CA PHE A 335 20.21 -32.44 -34.03
C PHE A 335 20.05 -33.59 -33.02
N GLY A 336 19.32 -34.65 -33.39
CA GLY A 336 18.98 -35.74 -32.48
C GLY A 336 17.69 -35.47 -31.68
N GLU A 337 16.83 -36.48 -31.57
CA GLU A 337 15.48 -36.34 -30.99
C GLU A 337 15.50 -35.91 -29.51
N SER A 338 16.36 -36.53 -28.70
CA SER A 338 16.43 -36.21 -27.23
C SER A 338 16.92 -34.79 -27.01
N ALA A 339 17.92 -34.32 -27.76
CA ALA A 339 18.43 -32.95 -27.62
C ALA A 339 17.41 -31.92 -28.09
N LEU A 340 16.69 -32.24 -29.18
CA LEU A 340 15.62 -31.42 -29.75
C LEU A 340 14.45 -31.32 -28.77
N GLN A 341 14.05 -32.41 -28.11
CA GLN A 341 13.00 -32.43 -27.10
C GLN A 341 13.34 -31.51 -25.89
N SER A 342 14.56 -31.63 -25.40
CA SER A 342 15.02 -30.75 -24.30
C SER A 342 15.00 -29.27 -24.72
N ARG A 343 15.40 -28.97 -25.96
CA ARG A 343 15.37 -27.62 -26.49
C ARG A 343 13.95 -27.12 -26.70
N GLN A 344 13.01 -27.94 -27.14
CA GLN A 344 11.59 -27.61 -27.23
C GLN A 344 11.01 -27.17 -25.90
N ASN A 345 11.32 -27.90 -24.82
CA ASN A 345 10.86 -27.56 -23.48
C ASN A 345 11.39 -26.19 -23.00
N ILE A 346 12.68 -25.91 -23.27
CA ILE A 346 13.30 -24.63 -22.94
C ILE A 346 12.64 -23.48 -23.72
N VAL A 347 12.39 -23.69 -25.03
CA VAL A 347 11.74 -22.68 -25.88
C VAL A 347 10.32 -22.40 -25.41
N LEU A 348 9.54 -23.43 -25.08
CA LEU A 348 8.19 -23.24 -24.55
C LEU A 348 8.21 -22.53 -23.21
N ALA A 349 9.13 -22.87 -22.30
CA ALA A 349 9.27 -22.17 -21.02
C ALA A 349 9.62 -20.68 -21.22
N ALA A 350 10.46 -20.37 -22.20
CA ALA A 350 10.80 -18.99 -22.54
C ALA A 350 9.59 -18.22 -23.12
N LEU A 351 8.82 -18.85 -24.03
CA LEU A 351 7.60 -18.26 -24.57
C LEU A 351 6.51 -18.06 -23.50
N LEU A 352 6.38 -18.98 -22.55
CA LEU A 352 5.47 -18.81 -21.41
C LEU A 352 5.88 -17.62 -20.52
N ASN A 353 7.17 -17.38 -20.32
CA ASN A 353 7.65 -16.21 -19.60
C ASN A 353 7.29 -14.91 -20.34
N GLU A 354 7.53 -14.87 -21.65
CA GLU A 354 7.20 -13.70 -22.48
C GLU A 354 5.70 -13.44 -22.49
N PHE A 355 4.91 -14.48 -22.77
CA PHE A 355 3.45 -14.44 -22.71
C PHE A 355 2.94 -13.88 -21.36
N TRP A 356 3.50 -14.37 -20.25
CA TRP A 356 3.10 -13.93 -18.93
C TRP A 356 3.44 -12.45 -18.68
N CYS A 357 4.61 -11.98 -19.11
CA CYS A 357 4.97 -10.58 -19.03
C CYS A 357 4.02 -9.69 -19.85
N ASP A 358 3.68 -10.10 -21.09
CA ASP A 358 2.75 -9.37 -21.95
C ASP A 358 1.35 -9.33 -21.34
N TYR A 359 0.92 -10.42 -20.71
CA TYR A 359 -0.35 -10.48 -19.95
C TYR A 359 -0.36 -9.50 -18.78
N LEU A 360 0.72 -9.42 -18.00
CA LEU A 360 0.82 -8.46 -16.88
C LEU A 360 0.81 -7.01 -17.37
N ASP A 361 1.52 -6.73 -18.46
CA ASP A 361 1.51 -5.39 -19.08
C ASP A 361 0.11 -5.03 -19.59
N TYR A 362 -0.58 -5.98 -20.25
CA TYR A 362 -1.97 -5.79 -20.69
C TYR A 362 -2.93 -5.52 -19.53
N THR A 363 -2.85 -6.32 -18.46
CA THR A 363 -3.72 -6.16 -17.30
C THR A 363 -3.48 -4.84 -16.56
N ALA A 364 -2.23 -4.36 -16.53
CA ALA A 364 -1.89 -3.06 -15.98
C ALA A 364 -2.52 -1.93 -16.82
N TYR A 365 -2.38 -1.99 -18.14
CA TYR A 365 -3.01 -1.05 -19.06
C TYR A 365 -4.54 -1.04 -18.94
N LEU A 366 -5.17 -2.22 -18.89
CA LEU A 366 -6.62 -2.36 -18.79
C LEU A 366 -7.17 -1.70 -17.51
N ARG A 367 -6.47 -1.83 -16.39
CA ARG A 367 -6.85 -1.20 -15.11
C ARG A 367 -6.93 0.31 -15.16
N GLU A 368 -6.13 0.97 -16.00
CA GLU A 368 -6.16 2.43 -16.11
C GLU A 368 -7.48 2.97 -16.63
N GLY A 369 -8.18 2.22 -17.50
CA GLY A 369 -9.40 2.68 -18.16
C GLY A 369 -10.69 1.96 -17.79
N ILE A 370 -10.62 0.81 -17.12
CA ILE A 370 -11.78 -0.07 -16.90
C ILE A 370 -12.91 0.58 -16.08
N HIS A 371 -12.57 1.50 -15.17
CA HIS A 371 -13.54 2.25 -14.38
C HIS A 371 -14.54 3.06 -15.22
N LEU A 372 -14.18 3.41 -16.47
CA LEU A 372 -15.06 4.14 -17.38
C LEU A 372 -16.25 3.28 -17.86
N THR A 373 -16.22 1.96 -17.71
CA THR A 373 -17.35 1.06 -18.05
C THR A 373 -18.56 1.31 -17.17
N GLN A 374 -18.39 1.88 -15.97
CA GLN A 374 -19.49 2.33 -15.12
C GLN A 374 -20.40 3.37 -15.80
N ILE A 375 -19.85 4.21 -16.68
CA ILE A 375 -20.64 5.21 -17.43
C ILE A 375 -21.66 4.50 -18.35
N ALA A 376 -21.30 3.29 -18.84
CA ALA A 376 -22.19 2.44 -19.64
C ALA A 376 -23.07 1.52 -18.78
N GLY A 377 -23.08 1.67 -17.46
CA GLY A 377 -23.87 0.85 -16.54
C GLY A 377 -23.36 -0.59 -16.37
N ARG A 378 -22.07 -0.86 -16.69
CA ARG A 378 -21.45 -2.18 -16.56
C ARG A 378 -20.61 -2.25 -15.29
N ASP A 379 -20.48 -3.43 -14.70
CA ASP A 379 -19.57 -3.66 -13.58
C ASP A 379 -18.11 -3.70 -14.08
N PRO A 380 -17.23 -2.78 -13.65
CA PRO A 380 -15.84 -2.75 -14.06
C PRO A 380 -15.07 -4.02 -13.71
N ALA A 381 -15.38 -4.67 -12.59
CA ALA A 381 -14.68 -5.90 -12.19
C ALA A 381 -15.05 -7.07 -13.11
N GLU A 382 -16.32 -7.17 -13.51
CA GLU A 382 -16.79 -8.19 -14.46
C GLU A 382 -16.18 -7.96 -15.85
N GLU A 383 -16.24 -6.74 -16.39
CA GLU A 383 -15.64 -6.40 -17.68
C GLU A 383 -14.13 -6.61 -17.69
N TYR A 384 -13.45 -6.29 -16.59
CA TYR A 384 -12.02 -6.56 -16.44
C TYR A 384 -11.73 -8.07 -16.51
N ASN A 385 -12.49 -8.89 -15.79
CA ASN A 385 -12.29 -10.33 -15.77
C ASN A 385 -12.53 -10.94 -17.16
N ILE A 386 -13.58 -10.49 -17.88
CA ILE A 386 -13.87 -10.93 -19.25
C ILE A 386 -12.71 -10.59 -20.18
N ALA A 387 -12.24 -9.34 -20.17
CA ALA A 387 -11.13 -8.91 -21.02
C ALA A 387 -9.82 -9.65 -20.72
N CYS A 388 -9.54 -9.94 -19.45
CA CYS A 388 -8.38 -10.72 -19.02
C CYS A 388 -8.46 -12.18 -19.53
N GLU A 389 -9.64 -12.81 -19.43
CA GLU A 389 -9.86 -14.18 -19.90
C GLU A 389 -9.73 -14.26 -21.43
N GLU A 390 -10.33 -13.31 -22.17
CA GLU A 390 -10.22 -13.24 -23.64
C GLU A 390 -8.78 -13.08 -24.10
N TYR A 391 -8.03 -12.17 -23.48
CA TYR A 391 -6.61 -11.98 -23.83
C TYR A 391 -5.79 -13.23 -23.54
N TYR A 392 -5.98 -13.85 -22.34
CA TYR A 392 -5.25 -15.05 -21.95
C TYR A 392 -5.49 -16.20 -22.91
N ASN A 393 -6.74 -16.45 -23.31
CA ASN A 393 -7.11 -17.52 -24.22
C ASN A 393 -6.58 -17.27 -25.61
N SER A 394 -6.74 -16.05 -26.16
CA SER A 394 -6.22 -15.68 -27.47
C SER A 394 -4.70 -15.83 -27.57
N ALA A 395 -3.98 -15.41 -26.53
CA ALA A 395 -2.53 -15.53 -26.51
C ALA A 395 -2.08 -16.99 -26.30
N ALA A 396 -2.83 -17.79 -25.53
CA ALA A 396 -2.56 -19.23 -25.39
C ALA A 396 -2.80 -19.99 -26.72
N GLU A 397 -3.82 -19.61 -27.50
CA GLU A 397 -4.11 -20.15 -28.82
C GLU A 397 -2.99 -19.83 -29.85
N SER A 398 -2.27 -18.72 -29.68
CA SER A 398 -1.15 -18.35 -30.55
C SER A 398 0.17 -19.09 -30.23
N LEU A 399 0.28 -19.77 -29.08
CA LEU A 399 1.51 -20.47 -28.69
C LEU A 399 2.00 -21.53 -29.70
N PRO A 400 1.13 -22.35 -30.32
CA PRO A 400 1.56 -23.32 -31.30
C PRO A 400 2.23 -22.72 -32.55
N GLU A 401 1.68 -21.61 -33.06
CA GLU A 401 2.26 -20.89 -34.19
C GLU A 401 3.62 -20.30 -33.84
N ARG A 402 3.70 -19.64 -32.69
CA ARG A 402 4.96 -19.09 -32.17
C ARG A 402 6.01 -20.18 -31.93
N MET A 403 5.59 -21.37 -31.50
CA MET A 403 6.51 -22.51 -31.36
C MET A 403 7.03 -22.98 -32.71
N ALA A 404 6.19 -23.02 -33.75
CA ALA A 404 6.62 -23.38 -35.13
C ALA A 404 7.63 -22.35 -35.68
N GLU A 405 7.35 -21.05 -35.53
CA GLU A 405 8.29 -19.98 -35.90
C GLU A 405 9.66 -20.15 -35.20
N LYS A 406 9.67 -20.52 -33.92
CA LYS A 406 10.91 -20.76 -33.18
C LYS A 406 11.65 -21.99 -33.62
N LEU A 407 10.99 -22.98 -34.21
CA LEU A 407 11.64 -24.11 -34.83
C LEU A 407 12.29 -23.72 -36.17
N GLU A 408 11.65 -22.85 -36.96
CA GLU A 408 12.24 -22.27 -38.17
C GLU A 408 13.52 -21.48 -37.85
N GLU A 409 13.46 -20.59 -36.87
CA GLU A 409 14.64 -19.85 -36.39
C GLU A 409 15.77 -20.80 -35.94
N LEU A 410 15.42 -21.88 -35.25
CA LEU A 410 16.40 -22.90 -34.84
C LEU A 410 17.07 -23.59 -36.03
N MET A 411 16.30 -23.86 -37.06
CA MET A 411 16.84 -24.50 -38.27
C MET A 411 17.83 -23.61 -39.04
N GLU A 412 17.70 -22.28 -38.92
CA GLU A 412 18.66 -21.33 -39.48
C GLU A 412 19.98 -21.29 -38.71
N CYS A 413 19.99 -21.76 -37.46
CA CYS A 413 21.18 -21.79 -36.62
C CYS A 413 22.12 -22.97 -37.01
N GLY A 414 23.41 -22.78 -36.77
CA GLY A 414 24.42 -23.80 -37.04
C GLY A 414 24.37 -24.97 -36.05
N SER A 415 24.09 -24.71 -34.79
CA SER A 415 24.01 -25.71 -33.74
C SER A 415 22.89 -25.35 -32.72
N LEU A 416 22.50 -26.35 -31.89
CA LEU A 416 21.55 -26.11 -30.79
C LEU A 416 22.12 -25.16 -29.70
N GLU A 417 23.42 -25.10 -29.58
CA GLU A 417 24.10 -24.25 -28.60
C GLU A 417 24.10 -22.79 -29.00
N ASP A 418 24.15 -22.51 -30.30
CA ASP A 418 24.13 -21.17 -30.86
C ASP A 418 22.73 -20.55 -30.80
N TYR A 419 21.69 -21.38 -30.77
CA TYR A 419 20.31 -20.91 -30.57
C TYR A 419 20.04 -20.52 -29.13
N LYS A 420 19.99 -19.23 -28.90
CA LYS A 420 19.65 -18.65 -27.57
C LYS A 420 18.19 -18.19 -27.62
N PRO A 421 17.24 -19.03 -27.18
CA PRO A 421 15.85 -18.60 -27.10
C PRO A 421 15.75 -17.45 -26.09
N LEU A 422 15.27 -16.30 -26.55
CA LEU A 422 14.78 -15.19 -25.75
C LEU A 422 15.57 -14.95 -24.43
N MET A 423 16.83 -14.57 -24.57
CA MET A 423 17.55 -14.04 -23.41
C MET A 423 16.90 -12.71 -23.04
N PRO A 424 16.47 -12.53 -21.79
CA PRO A 424 15.87 -11.28 -21.38
C PRO A 424 16.86 -10.14 -21.60
N SER A 425 16.48 -9.19 -22.45
CA SER A 425 17.27 -7.96 -22.66
C SER A 425 17.17 -6.99 -21.49
N ARG A 426 16.34 -7.31 -20.49
CA ARG A 426 16.01 -6.44 -19.34
C ARG A 426 15.98 -7.26 -18.06
N THR A 427 16.10 -6.56 -16.93
CA THR A 427 15.94 -7.16 -15.60
C THR A 427 14.48 -7.50 -15.34
N TYR A 428 14.20 -8.72 -14.91
CA TYR A 428 12.88 -9.15 -14.46
C TYR A 428 12.68 -8.77 -13.00
N THR A 429 11.44 -8.36 -12.66
CA THR A 429 11.05 -7.93 -11.32
C THR A 429 9.78 -8.64 -10.88
N TYR A 430 9.71 -8.98 -9.60
CA TYR A 430 8.51 -9.50 -8.94
C TYR A 430 7.95 -8.44 -8.02
N LEU A 431 6.63 -8.24 -8.04
CA LEU A 431 5.93 -7.27 -7.21
C LEU A 431 4.95 -7.96 -6.27
N LEU A 432 4.91 -7.50 -5.03
CA LEU A 432 3.89 -7.84 -4.04
C LEU A 432 3.00 -6.62 -3.84
N ASN A 433 1.74 -6.69 -4.24
CA ASN A 433 0.77 -5.63 -4.08
C ASN A 433 -0.09 -5.86 -2.83
N ASP A 434 -0.10 -4.90 -1.92
CA ASP A 434 -0.90 -4.90 -0.69
C ASP A 434 -1.94 -3.76 -0.65
N THR A 435 -1.80 -2.77 -1.53
CA THR A 435 -2.67 -1.60 -1.60
C THR A 435 -3.46 -1.55 -2.89
N GLY A 436 -4.74 -1.21 -2.78
CA GLY A 436 -5.63 -0.98 -3.93
C GLY A 436 -5.50 0.43 -4.54
N GLU A 437 -4.38 1.14 -4.33
CA GLU A 437 -4.23 2.53 -4.78
C GLU A 437 -4.36 2.70 -6.30
N GLU A 438 -3.97 1.70 -7.07
CA GLU A 438 -4.16 1.69 -8.53
C GLU A 438 -5.64 1.73 -8.94
N PHE A 439 -6.57 1.34 -8.05
CA PHE A 439 -8.01 1.34 -8.27
C PHE A 439 -8.73 2.55 -7.65
N LYS A 440 -8.03 3.40 -6.88
CA LYS A 440 -8.60 4.56 -6.15
C LYS A 440 -8.76 5.82 -7.00
N ARG A 441 -8.56 5.77 -8.31
CA ARG A 441 -8.80 6.96 -9.16
C ARG A 441 -10.27 7.34 -9.08
N LYS A 442 -10.55 8.45 -8.34
CA LYS A 442 -11.89 9.06 -8.31
C LYS A 442 -12.33 9.34 -9.75
N PRO A 443 -13.59 9.07 -10.10
CA PRO A 443 -14.10 9.40 -11.44
C PRO A 443 -13.86 10.90 -11.70
N ILE A 444 -13.19 11.21 -12.81
CA ILE A 444 -12.93 12.59 -13.28
C ILE A 444 -14.23 13.41 -13.36
N LEU A 445 -15.38 12.76 -13.49
CA LEU A 445 -16.69 13.39 -13.55
C LEU A 445 -17.14 14.12 -12.25
N MET A 446 -16.59 13.81 -11.08
CA MET A 446 -16.97 14.56 -9.86
C MET A 446 -16.38 15.97 -9.82
N ASN A 447 -15.29 16.23 -10.55
CA ASN A 447 -14.69 17.58 -10.62
C ASN A 447 -15.27 18.47 -11.72
N ILE A 448 -16.10 17.93 -12.62
CA ILE A 448 -16.71 18.73 -13.71
C ILE A 448 -17.96 19.51 -13.20
N PHE A 449 -18.54 19.08 -12.07
CA PHE A 449 -19.73 19.70 -11.50
C PHE A 449 -19.50 20.42 -10.16
N SER A 450 -18.25 20.53 -9.67
CA SER A 450 -17.92 21.37 -8.53
C SER A 450 -17.54 22.78 -9.04
N ASP A 451 -18.43 23.75 -8.81
CA ASP A 451 -18.20 25.19 -9.05
C ASP A 451 -17.19 25.80 -8.02
N GLU A 452 -16.03 25.19 -7.82
CA GLU A 452 -14.95 25.86 -7.12
C GLU A 452 -14.00 26.51 -8.15
N PRO A 453 -13.73 27.82 -8.05
CA PRO A 453 -12.87 28.51 -8.99
C PRO A 453 -11.41 28.04 -8.79
N GLU A 454 -10.82 27.43 -9.81
CA GLU A 454 -9.39 27.13 -9.87
C GLU A 454 -8.57 28.40 -9.61
N GLU A 455 -7.77 28.43 -8.54
CA GLU A 455 -6.71 29.43 -8.40
C GLU A 455 -5.71 29.27 -9.56
N LYS A 456 -5.70 30.26 -10.44
CA LYS A 456 -4.76 30.31 -11.56
C LYS A 456 -3.33 30.35 -11.05
N PRO A 457 -2.42 29.50 -11.50
CA PRO A 457 -1.03 29.55 -11.13
C PRO A 457 -0.42 30.88 -11.61
N LYS A 458 0.29 31.56 -10.71
CA LYS A 458 1.03 32.78 -11.00
C LYS A 458 2.05 32.53 -12.10
N LYS A 459 1.92 33.29 -13.20
CA LYS A 459 2.89 33.32 -14.30
C LYS A 459 4.23 33.86 -13.81
N THR A 460 5.24 33.01 -13.77
CA THR A 460 6.64 33.44 -13.72
C THR A 460 7.42 32.69 -14.80
N GLY A 461 7.99 33.41 -15.75
CA GLY A 461 9.01 32.94 -16.66
C GLY A 461 8.60 32.83 -18.13
N GLU A 462 9.20 33.68 -18.93
CA GLU A 462 9.12 33.74 -20.39
C GLU A 462 9.61 32.43 -21.02
N TYR A 463 8.78 31.84 -21.86
CA TYR A 463 9.16 30.71 -22.72
C TYR A 463 9.62 31.22 -24.08
N THR A 464 10.86 30.92 -24.41
CA THR A 464 11.37 31.03 -25.78
C THR A 464 10.78 29.91 -26.65
N SER A 465 10.23 30.28 -27.78
CA SER A 465 9.62 29.39 -28.76
C SER A 465 10.62 28.43 -29.39
N ILE A 466 10.26 27.13 -29.41
CA ILE A 466 10.92 26.08 -30.22
C ILE A 466 10.19 25.99 -31.57
N PRO A 467 10.89 25.85 -32.71
CA PRO A 467 10.26 25.87 -34.03
C PRO A 467 9.50 24.57 -34.31
N ASP A 468 8.30 24.69 -34.88
CA ASP A 468 7.54 23.63 -35.55
C ASP A 468 8.32 23.13 -36.76
N ASP A 469 8.70 21.86 -36.73
CA ASP A 469 8.88 21.05 -37.96
C ASP A 469 9.03 19.55 -37.59
N GLN A 470 7.92 18.80 -37.59
CA GLN A 470 7.84 17.40 -38.05
C GLN A 470 6.37 16.91 -38.09
N PRO A 471 5.97 16.08 -39.06
CA PRO A 471 4.58 15.79 -39.33
C PRO A 471 3.97 14.77 -38.37
N GLU A 472 2.77 15.08 -37.88
CA GLU A 472 1.93 14.22 -37.07
C GLU A 472 1.54 12.91 -37.78
N GLU A 473 1.99 11.77 -37.29
CA GLU A 473 1.36 10.48 -37.58
C GLU A 473 0.06 10.36 -36.75
N LYS A 474 -1.05 10.29 -37.44
CA LYS A 474 -2.38 10.11 -36.85
C LYS A 474 -2.50 8.70 -36.23
N PRO A 475 -2.96 8.57 -34.97
CA PRO A 475 -3.18 7.26 -34.36
C PRO A 475 -4.29 6.48 -35.07
N LYS A 476 -4.03 5.20 -35.33
CA LYS A 476 -4.97 4.27 -35.98
C LYS A 476 -6.27 4.16 -35.17
N LYS A 477 -7.37 4.64 -35.76
CA LYS A 477 -8.73 4.42 -35.25
C LYS A 477 -9.06 2.92 -35.28
N GLY A 478 -9.06 2.25 -34.13
CA GLY A 478 -9.41 0.83 -34.14
C GLY A 478 -9.90 0.24 -32.82
N PHE A 479 -9.38 0.71 -31.70
CA PHE A 479 -9.61 0.03 -30.42
C PHE A 479 -10.91 0.45 -29.72
N PHE A 480 -11.22 1.73 -29.65
CA PHE A 480 -12.45 2.21 -29.00
C PHE A 480 -13.75 1.84 -29.76
N ALA A 481 -13.68 1.60 -31.06
CA ALA A 481 -14.87 1.22 -31.83
C ALA A 481 -15.31 -0.24 -31.62
N LYS A 482 -14.45 -1.10 -31.05
CA LYS A 482 -14.81 -2.48 -30.67
C LYS A 482 -15.39 -2.59 -29.26
N LEU A 483 -15.00 -1.68 -28.34
CA LEU A 483 -15.53 -1.66 -26.97
C LEU A 483 -16.96 -1.08 -26.88
N PHE A 484 -17.30 -0.15 -27.78
CA PHE A 484 -18.61 0.51 -27.81
C PHE A 484 -19.36 0.12 -29.09
N GLY A 485 -19.78 -1.16 -29.17
CA GLY A 485 -20.44 -1.73 -30.32
C GLY A 485 -21.46 -0.79 -30.95
N LYS A 486 -21.29 -0.57 -32.27
CA LYS A 486 -22.30 0.06 -33.10
C LYS A 486 -23.59 -0.78 -33.08
N LYS A 487 -24.70 -0.16 -32.69
CA LYS A 487 -25.98 -0.47 -33.28
C LYS A 487 -26.07 0.11 -34.67
#